data_c45c4c0557d29df01fd57924e89e688c
#
_entry.id   c45c4c0557d29df01fd57924e89e688c
#
_cell.length_a   1.000
_cell.length_b   1.000
_cell.length_c   1.000
_cell.angle_alpha   90.00
_cell.angle_beta   90.00
_cell.angle_gamma   90.00
#
_symmetry.space_group_name_H-M   'P 1'
#
loop_
_entity.id
_entity.type
_entity.pdbx_description
1 polymer ?
#
loop_
_entity_poly.entity_id
_entity_poly.type
_entity_poly.pdbx_seq_one_letter_code
_entity_poly.pdbx_strand_id
1 'polypeptide(L)'
;MKNIKLFVTFVASLFFLFSCEKEKVETCGFDTIRLTESFLTEYAKGDGVDNYMIALASGPTVFDPTNQQWHTENDGWVMLISLFAEPVANLGAPEIPEGKYTLGSAPGAGVWSSEEDVNQLYYTGKDGVSTLVPVSGELTFAKTADGYIMTGKFLAADQKEYCVTLYRNS
;
A
#
# COMPACT_ATOMS: atom_id res chain seq x y z
N MET A 1 70.90 17.92 24.64
CA MET A 1 69.67 18.70 24.41
C MET A 1 68.78 17.88 23.43
N LYS A 2 67.78 17.22 23.94
CA LYS A 2 66.92 16.30 23.15
C LYS A 2 65.67 17.05 22.74
N ASN A 3 65.42 17.16 21.45
CA ASN A 3 64.21 17.75 20.90
C ASN A 3 63.02 16.69 20.95
N ILE A 4 62.03 16.98 21.77
CA ILE A 4 60.79 16.21 21.81
C ILE A 4 59.88 16.78 20.74
N LYS A 5 59.64 16.00 19.68
CA LYS A 5 58.61 16.31 18.68
C LYS A 5 57.24 15.87 19.22
N LEU A 6 56.41 16.84 19.51
CA LEU A 6 55.03 16.66 19.91
C LEU A 6 54.21 16.21 18.68
N PHE A 7 53.77 14.96 18.67
CA PHE A 7 52.86 14.42 17.65
C PHE A 7 51.44 14.77 18.07
N VAL A 8 50.88 15.78 17.44
CA VAL A 8 49.42 16.08 17.57
C VAL A 8 48.65 15.16 16.67
N THR A 9 48.07 14.13 17.24
CA THR A 9 47.14 13.23 16.53
C THR A 9 45.78 13.90 16.42
N PHE A 10 45.48 14.38 15.23
CA PHE A 10 44.18 14.95 14.91
C PHE A 10 43.17 13.77 14.71
N VAL A 11 42.41 13.48 15.74
CA VAL A 11 41.28 12.52 15.62
C VAL A 11 40.14 13.27 14.96
N ALA A 12 40.02 13.08 13.65
CA ALA A 12 38.84 13.51 12.92
C ALA A 12 37.68 12.60 13.29
N SER A 13 36.83 13.06 14.19
CA SER A 13 35.54 12.42 14.49
C SER A 13 34.65 12.53 13.26
N LEU A 14 34.57 11.45 12.48
CA LEU A 14 33.55 11.29 11.43
C LEU A 14 32.20 11.18 12.11
N PHE A 15 31.50 12.28 12.26
CA PHE A 15 30.08 12.28 12.51
C PHE A 15 29.41 11.76 11.24
N PHE A 16 29.12 10.47 11.20
CA PHE A 16 28.09 9.95 10.30
C PHE A 16 26.76 10.57 10.73
N LEU A 17 26.41 11.66 10.08
CA LEU A 17 25.04 12.12 10.06
C LEU A 17 24.26 11.05 9.30
N PHE A 18 23.68 10.12 10.05
CA PHE A 18 22.55 9.37 9.55
C PHE A 18 21.45 10.40 9.27
N SER A 19 21.48 10.94 8.06
CA SER A 19 20.33 11.59 7.49
C SER A 19 19.27 10.50 7.40
N CYS A 20 18.32 10.54 8.31
CA CYS A 20 17.07 9.83 8.15
C CYS A 20 16.42 10.50 6.93
N GLU A 21 16.72 10.01 5.73
CA GLU A 21 15.94 10.33 4.56
C GLU A 21 14.55 9.81 4.88
N LYS A 22 13.67 10.73 5.29
CA LYS A 22 12.24 10.50 5.16
C LYS A 22 12.05 10.17 3.69
N GLU A 23 11.73 8.90 3.39
CA GLU A 23 11.32 8.52 2.05
C GLU A 23 10.33 9.59 1.59
N LYS A 24 10.75 10.33 0.57
CA LYS A 24 9.87 11.26 -0.09
C LYS A 24 8.82 10.36 -0.72
N VAL A 25 7.64 10.31 -0.09
CA VAL A 25 6.45 9.81 -0.77
C VAL A 25 6.39 10.61 -2.08
N GLU A 26 6.68 9.96 -3.18
CA GLU A 26 6.60 10.60 -4.49
C GLU A 26 5.18 11.14 -4.61
N THR A 27 5.06 12.44 -4.49
CA THR A 27 3.78 13.10 -4.72
C THR A 27 3.53 12.96 -6.20
N CYS A 28 2.65 12.05 -6.55
CA CYS A 28 2.12 11.99 -7.89
C CYS A 28 1.59 13.36 -8.28
N GLY A 29 2.00 13.88 -9.43
CA GLY A 29 1.47 15.15 -9.99
C GLY A 29 0.03 15.03 -10.49
N PHE A 30 -0.70 13.96 -10.12
CA PHE A 30 -2.06 13.61 -10.52
C PHE A 30 -2.98 13.59 -9.32
N ASP A 31 -4.27 13.43 -9.57
CA ASP A 31 -5.28 13.30 -8.52
C ASP A 31 -4.93 12.12 -7.59
N THR A 32 -4.54 12.45 -6.36
CA THR A 32 -4.18 11.44 -5.38
C THR A 32 -5.41 11.06 -4.56
N ILE A 33 -5.80 9.82 -4.65
CA ILE A 33 -6.85 9.22 -3.83
C ILE A 33 -6.25 8.84 -2.49
N ARG A 34 -6.73 9.47 -1.43
CA ARG A 34 -6.27 9.23 -0.06
C ARG A 34 -7.21 8.26 0.63
N LEU A 35 -6.65 7.15 1.09
CA LEU A 35 -7.33 6.14 1.89
C LEU A 35 -6.81 6.23 3.33
N THR A 36 -7.69 6.02 4.29
CA THR A 36 -7.39 6.14 5.72
C THR A 36 -7.72 4.89 6.51
N GLU A 37 -8.56 4.03 5.94
CA GLU A 37 -8.99 2.79 6.55
C GLU A 37 -8.53 1.59 5.72
N SER A 38 -8.19 0.50 6.40
CA SER A 38 -7.89 -0.76 5.74
C SER A 38 -8.36 -1.93 6.59
N PHE A 39 -8.91 -2.94 5.97
CA PHE A 39 -9.28 -4.18 6.64
C PHE A 39 -9.10 -5.37 5.71
N LEU A 40 -8.63 -6.47 6.28
CA LEU A 40 -8.54 -7.74 5.58
C LEU A 40 -9.94 -8.34 5.54
N THR A 41 -10.45 -8.57 4.34
CA THR A 41 -11.79 -9.16 4.14
C THR A 41 -11.71 -10.68 4.07
N GLU A 42 -10.65 -11.21 3.48
CA GLU A 42 -10.41 -12.64 3.34
C GLU A 42 -8.92 -12.95 3.28
N TYR A 43 -8.55 -14.11 3.80
CA TYR A 43 -7.21 -14.66 3.68
C TYR A 43 -7.31 -16.13 3.31
N ALA A 44 -6.63 -16.52 2.25
CA ALA A 44 -6.57 -17.90 1.79
C ALA A 44 -5.11 -18.35 1.61
N LYS A 45 -4.78 -19.51 2.19
CA LYS A 45 -3.53 -20.19 1.92
C LYS A 45 -3.62 -20.90 0.59
N GLY A 46 -2.65 -20.63 -0.29
CA GLY A 46 -2.51 -21.31 -1.55
C GLY A 46 -1.32 -22.26 -1.58
N ASP A 47 -1.22 -23.01 -2.66
CA ASP A 47 -0.04 -23.85 -2.94
C ASP A 47 1.04 -22.97 -3.59
N GLY A 48 1.99 -22.53 -2.77
CA GLY A 48 3.11 -21.70 -3.18
C GLY A 48 2.89 -20.18 -3.08
N VAL A 49 1.66 -19.69 -2.91
CA VAL A 49 1.35 -18.28 -2.64
C VAL A 49 0.14 -18.17 -1.73
N ASP A 50 0.15 -17.19 -0.85
CA ASP A 50 -1.00 -16.83 -0.03
C ASP A 50 -1.76 -15.67 -0.70
N ASN A 51 -3.09 -15.66 -0.56
CA ASN A 51 -3.95 -14.61 -1.10
C ASN A 51 -4.51 -13.76 0.05
N TYR A 52 -4.44 -12.45 -0.11
CA TYR A 52 -4.96 -11.44 0.82
C TYR A 52 -5.98 -10.57 0.10
N MET A 53 -7.25 -10.71 0.43
CA MET A 53 -8.28 -9.79 -0.03
C MET A 53 -8.44 -8.64 0.96
N ILE A 54 -8.26 -7.43 0.48
CA ILE A 54 -8.19 -6.23 1.31
C ILE A 54 -9.17 -5.20 0.78
N ALA A 55 -9.92 -4.60 1.68
CA ALA A 55 -10.65 -3.40 1.40
C ALA A 55 -9.95 -2.20 2.04
N LEU A 56 -9.82 -1.14 1.29
CA LEU A 56 -9.21 0.13 1.66
C LEU A 56 -10.25 1.22 1.44
N ALA A 57 -10.36 2.18 2.34
CA ALA A 57 -11.38 3.22 2.22
C ALA A 57 -10.87 4.60 2.64
N SER A 58 -11.49 5.64 2.13
CA SER A 58 -11.18 7.04 2.47
C SER A 58 -11.84 7.52 3.76
N GLY A 59 -12.56 6.66 4.45
CA GLY A 59 -13.24 6.96 5.72
C GLY A 59 -13.98 5.76 6.26
N PRO A 60 -14.74 5.90 7.35
CA PRO A 60 -15.54 4.84 7.94
C PRO A 60 -16.44 4.15 6.92
N THR A 61 -16.52 2.84 7.00
CA THR A 61 -17.24 2.01 6.02
C THR A 61 -18.38 1.24 6.64
N VAL A 62 -19.39 0.99 5.81
CA VAL A 62 -20.55 0.12 6.11
C VAL A 62 -20.62 -0.95 5.02
N PHE A 63 -20.90 -2.17 5.44
CA PHE A 63 -21.18 -3.26 4.52
C PHE A 63 -22.68 -3.30 4.18
N ASP A 64 -23.03 -3.18 2.90
CA ASP A 64 -24.39 -3.39 2.44
C ASP A 64 -24.62 -4.88 2.10
N PRO A 65 -25.35 -5.62 2.93
CA PRO A 65 -25.58 -7.04 2.71
C PRO A 65 -26.49 -7.32 1.50
N THR A 66 -27.24 -6.32 1.02
CA THR A 66 -28.14 -6.47 -0.12
C THR A 66 -27.36 -6.56 -1.42
N ASN A 67 -26.38 -5.68 -1.58
CA ASN A 67 -25.54 -5.60 -2.77
C ASN A 67 -24.18 -6.31 -2.58
N GLN A 68 -23.91 -6.81 -1.36
CA GLN A 68 -22.63 -7.41 -0.96
C GLN A 68 -21.43 -6.47 -1.23
N GLN A 69 -21.62 -5.18 -0.99
CA GLN A 69 -20.63 -4.16 -1.24
C GLN A 69 -20.28 -3.36 0.01
N TRP A 70 -19.02 -2.97 0.10
CA TRP A 70 -18.56 -1.98 1.07
C TRP A 70 -18.78 -0.59 0.50
N HIS A 71 -19.22 0.34 1.31
CA HIS A 71 -19.26 1.76 0.95
C HIS A 71 -18.85 2.60 2.16
N THR A 72 -18.41 3.82 1.92
CA THR A 72 -18.14 4.78 2.97
C THR A 72 -19.45 5.35 3.53
N GLU A 73 -19.48 5.63 4.84
CA GLU A 73 -20.66 6.26 5.49
C GLU A 73 -21.00 7.62 4.87
N ASN A 74 -20.01 8.30 4.35
CA ASN A 74 -20.14 9.56 3.62
C ASN A 74 -19.62 9.38 2.19
N ASP A 75 -19.67 10.45 1.39
CA ASP A 75 -19.06 10.46 0.07
C ASP A 75 -17.57 10.06 0.16
N GLY A 76 -17.16 9.06 -0.61
CA GLY A 76 -15.78 8.57 -0.51
C GLY A 76 -15.42 7.40 -1.41
N TRP A 77 -14.16 7.01 -1.35
CA TRP A 77 -13.56 5.94 -2.13
C TRP A 77 -13.48 4.64 -1.33
N VAL A 78 -13.74 3.54 -2.00
CA VAL A 78 -13.40 2.19 -1.55
C VAL A 78 -12.60 1.51 -2.64
N MET A 79 -11.49 0.88 -2.26
CA MET A 79 -10.63 0.09 -3.14
C MET A 79 -10.62 -1.35 -2.65
N LEU A 80 -11.04 -2.27 -3.50
CA LEU A 80 -10.91 -3.70 -3.27
C LEU A 80 -9.70 -4.19 -4.05
N ILE A 81 -8.83 -4.95 -3.38
CA ILE A 81 -7.63 -5.53 -3.97
C ILE A 81 -7.44 -6.96 -3.48
N SER A 82 -6.93 -7.79 -4.36
CA SER A 82 -6.45 -9.14 -4.02
C SER A 82 -4.95 -9.21 -4.31
N LEU A 83 -4.17 -9.48 -3.27
CA LEU A 83 -2.72 -9.57 -3.33
C LEU A 83 -2.26 -11.01 -3.17
N PHE A 84 -1.32 -11.43 -3.99
CA PHE A 84 -0.63 -12.70 -3.87
C PHE A 84 0.79 -12.47 -3.35
N ALA A 85 1.14 -13.13 -2.26
CA ALA A 85 2.43 -12.98 -1.59
C ALA A 85 3.07 -14.33 -1.27
N GLU A 86 4.36 -14.34 -1.00
CA GLU A 86 5.05 -15.50 -0.47
C GLU A 86 4.35 -15.99 0.82
N PRO A 87 4.22 -17.32 1.01
CA PRO A 87 3.60 -17.87 2.20
C PRO A 87 4.33 -17.47 3.47
N VAL A 88 3.59 -16.99 4.45
CA VAL A 88 4.14 -16.62 5.76
C VAL A 88 4.13 -17.84 6.69
N ALA A 89 5.31 -18.20 7.21
CA ALA A 89 5.48 -19.41 8.01
C ALA A 89 4.81 -19.37 9.40
N ASN A 90 4.53 -18.19 9.96
CA ASN A 90 4.01 -18.04 11.31
C ASN A 90 2.67 -17.30 11.32
N LEU A 91 1.68 -18.00 11.84
CA LEU A 91 0.30 -17.57 11.87
C LEU A 91 -0.07 -16.98 13.22
N GLY A 92 0.35 -15.74 13.40
CA GLY A 92 -0.46 -14.79 14.15
C GLY A 92 -1.66 -14.34 13.31
N ALA A 93 -2.28 -13.20 13.62
CA ALA A 93 -3.22 -12.59 12.68
C ALA A 93 -2.51 -12.37 11.33
N PRO A 94 -3.15 -12.70 10.19
CA PRO A 94 -2.54 -12.51 8.90
C PRO A 94 -2.21 -11.03 8.71
N GLU A 95 -0.93 -10.73 8.51
CA GLU A 95 -0.42 -9.40 8.21
C GLU A 95 -0.16 -9.32 6.72
N ILE A 96 -0.48 -8.19 6.10
CA ILE A 96 -0.16 -7.94 4.70
C ILE A 96 1.37 -7.90 4.57
N PRO A 97 1.98 -8.77 3.75
CA PRO A 97 3.42 -8.74 3.56
C PRO A 97 3.88 -7.44 2.92
N GLU A 98 5.01 -6.92 3.42
CA GLU A 98 5.68 -5.78 2.80
C GLU A 98 6.15 -6.17 1.40
N GLY A 99 6.13 -5.21 0.49
CA GLY A 99 6.64 -5.44 -0.84
C GLY A 99 5.92 -4.64 -1.91
N LYS A 100 6.36 -4.90 -3.13
CA LYS A 100 5.83 -4.33 -4.36
C LYS A 100 4.94 -5.37 -5.04
N TYR A 101 3.75 -4.95 -5.42
CA TYR A 101 2.75 -5.77 -6.09
C TYR A 101 2.42 -5.13 -7.44
N THR A 102 2.62 -5.89 -8.50
CA THR A 102 2.33 -5.43 -9.87
C THR A 102 1.02 -6.05 -10.34
N LEU A 103 0.18 -5.27 -10.98
CA LEU A 103 -1.09 -5.75 -11.54
C LEU A 103 -0.85 -6.87 -12.57
N GLY A 104 -1.49 -8.02 -12.37
CA GLY A 104 -1.32 -9.19 -13.22
C GLY A 104 -2.48 -10.18 -13.14
N SER A 105 -2.64 -10.99 -14.18
CA SER A 105 -3.75 -11.95 -14.33
C SER A 105 -3.45 -13.35 -13.79
N ALA A 106 -2.20 -13.63 -13.45
CA ALA A 106 -1.82 -14.96 -12.94
C ALA A 106 -1.36 -14.84 -11.48
N PRO A 107 -1.82 -15.73 -10.59
CA PRO A 107 -1.35 -15.77 -9.22
C PRO A 107 0.17 -15.97 -9.15
N GLY A 108 0.84 -15.19 -8.31
CA GLY A 108 2.27 -15.26 -8.08
C GLY A 108 2.69 -14.26 -7.01
N ALA A 109 3.76 -14.54 -6.27
CA ALA A 109 4.24 -13.62 -5.25
C ALA A 109 4.55 -12.24 -5.84
N GLY A 110 4.10 -11.19 -5.18
CA GLY A 110 4.22 -9.80 -5.66
C GLY A 110 3.21 -9.43 -6.76
N VAL A 111 2.12 -10.18 -6.89
CA VAL A 111 1.05 -9.88 -7.85
C VAL A 111 -0.14 -9.26 -7.12
N TRP A 112 -0.63 -8.17 -7.67
CA TRP A 112 -1.95 -7.62 -7.44
C TRP A 112 -2.89 -8.16 -8.52
N SER A 113 -3.95 -8.85 -8.15
CA SER A 113 -4.88 -9.48 -9.11
C SER A 113 -5.54 -8.46 -10.02
N SER A 114 -5.61 -8.78 -11.30
CA SER A 114 -6.36 -7.99 -12.29
C SER A 114 -7.79 -8.51 -12.52
N GLU A 115 -8.24 -9.51 -11.74
CA GLU A 115 -9.63 -9.99 -11.81
C GLU A 115 -10.59 -8.87 -11.41
N GLU A 116 -11.57 -8.60 -12.24
CA GLU A 116 -12.43 -7.42 -12.11
C GLU A 116 -13.21 -7.40 -10.78
N ASP A 117 -13.64 -8.55 -10.29
CA ASP A 117 -14.42 -8.66 -9.05
C ASP A 117 -13.63 -8.28 -7.78
N VAL A 118 -12.30 -8.37 -7.84
CA VAL A 118 -11.40 -8.11 -6.70
C VAL A 118 -10.35 -7.05 -7.00
N ASN A 119 -10.55 -6.28 -8.08
CA ASN A 119 -9.67 -5.20 -8.50
C ASN A 119 -10.53 -4.00 -8.90
N GLN A 120 -11.13 -3.36 -7.92
CA GLN A 120 -12.04 -2.25 -8.14
C GLN A 120 -11.72 -1.10 -7.21
N LEU A 121 -11.78 0.09 -7.75
CA LEU A 121 -11.78 1.32 -6.98
C LEU A 121 -13.05 2.09 -7.33
N TYR A 122 -13.92 2.28 -6.39
CA TYR A 122 -15.17 2.97 -6.63
C TYR A 122 -15.40 4.12 -5.65
N TYR A 123 -15.99 5.16 -6.16
CA TYR A 123 -16.44 6.32 -5.39
C TYR A 123 -17.94 6.25 -5.22
N THR A 124 -18.39 6.40 -4.01
CA THR A 124 -19.82 6.57 -3.68
C THR A 124 -20.06 8.01 -3.27
N GLY A 125 -20.96 8.68 -3.93
CA GLY A 125 -21.31 10.08 -3.65
C GLY A 125 -22.77 10.36 -3.96
N LYS A 126 -23.19 11.60 -3.76
CA LYS A 126 -24.58 12.04 -3.98
C LYS A 126 -25.09 11.82 -5.40
N ASP A 127 -24.18 11.83 -6.37
CA ASP A 127 -24.50 11.66 -7.80
C ASP A 127 -24.46 10.19 -8.25
N GLY A 128 -24.27 9.25 -7.30
CA GLY A 128 -24.21 7.81 -7.56
C GLY A 128 -22.82 7.22 -7.37
N VAL A 129 -22.60 6.05 -8.00
CA VAL A 129 -21.35 5.30 -7.91
C VAL A 129 -20.54 5.48 -9.19
N SER A 130 -19.27 5.85 -9.06
CA SER A 130 -18.30 5.88 -10.15
C SER A 130 -17.24 4.83 -9.90
N THR A 131 -16.95 3.98 -10.88
CA THR A 131 -15.97 2.90 -10.78
C THR A 131 -14.76 3.18 -11.66
N LEU A 132 -13.57 3.01 -11.09
CA LEU A 132 -12.30 2.97 -11.80
C LEU A 132 -11.77 1.54 -11.77
N VAL A 133 -11.48 0.99 -12.94
CA VAL A 133 -10.89 -0.36 -13.06
C VAL A 133 -9.43 -0.18 -13.45
N PRO A 134 -8.47 -0.53 -12.58
CA PRO A 134 -7.05 -0.53 -12.92
C PRO A 134 -6.77 -1.54 -14.04
N VAL A 135 -6.02 -1.12 -15.07
CA VAL A 135 -5.62 -1.97 -16.20
C VAL A 135 -4.11 -2.24 -16.23
N SER A 136 -3.33 -1.40 -15.56
CA SER A 136 -1.92 -1.63 -15.27
C SER A 136 -1.51 -0.80 -14.06
N GLY A 137 -0.49 -1.21 -13.33
CA GLY A 137 -0.02 -0.43 -12.19
C GLY A 137 0.73 -1.24 -11.17
N GLU A 138 1.09 -0.55 -10.09
CA GLU A 138 1.88 -1.07 -9.00
C GLU A 138 1.39 -0.50 -7.67
N LEU A 139 1.40 -1.35 -6.65
CA LEU A 139 1.18 -0.98 -5.25
C LEU A 139 2.42 -1.34 -4.45
N THR A 140 2.79 -0.51 -3.50
CA THR A 140 3.87 -0.80 -2.55
C THR A 140 3.32 -0.72 -1.14
N PHE A 141 3.50 -1.78 -0.37
CA PHE A 141 3.19 -1.83 1.05
C PHE A 141 4.47 -1.79 1.86
N ALA A 142 4.53 -0.90 2.83
CA ALA A 142 5.61 -0.80 3.79
C ALA A 142 5.06 -0.77 5.21
N LYS A 143 5.69 -1.51 6.14
CA LYS A 143 5.36 -1.50 7.56
C LYS A 143 6.05 -0.32 8.22
N THR A 144 5.35 0.34 9.12
CA THR A 144 5.88 1.44 9.93
C THR A 144 5.79 1.09 11.41
N ALA A 145 6.37 1.90 12.29
CA ALA A 145 6.23 1.73 13.73
C ALA A 145 4.76 1.80 14.18
N ASP A 146 3.95 2.57 13.46
CA ASP A 146 2.57 2.89 13.80
C ASP A 146 1.53 2.21 12.88
N GLY A 147 1.94 1.26 12.03
CA GLY A 147 1.02 0.55 11.13
C GLY A 147 1.58 0.32 9.73
N TYR A 148 0.79 0.61 8.70
CA TYR A 148 1.16 0.41 7.30
C TYR A 148 1.03 1.69 6.49
N ILE A 149 1.93 1.84 5.54
CA ILE A 149 1.80 2.78 4.43
C ILE A 149 1.63 1.97 3.16
N MET A 150 0.66 2.35 2.34
CA MET A 150 0.56 1.88 0.96
C MET A 150 0.66 3.08 0.03
N THR A 151 1.43 2.94 -1.01
CA THR A 151 1.46 3.87 -2.14
C THR A 151 1.23 3.11 -3.41
N GLY A 152 0.52 3.69 -4.35
CA GLY A 152 0.29 3.04 -5.63
C GLY A 152 0.09 4.03 -6.76
N LYS A 153 0.42 3.56 -7.96
CA LYS A 153 0.16 4.27 -9.20
C LYS A 153 -0.42 3.28 -10.20
N PHE A 154 -1.51 3.65 -10.86
CA PHE A 154 -2.14 2.81 -11.85
C PHE A 154 -2.76 3.61 -12.99
N LEU A 155 -2.82 3.00 -14.16
CA LEU A 155 -3.63 3.43 -15.28
C LEU A 155 -4.99 2.77 -15.17
N ALA A 156 -6.06 3.54 -15.23
CA ALA A 156 -7.42 3.01 -15.25
C ALA A 156 -7.95 2.83 -16.67
N ALA A 157 -9.08 2.13 -16.80
CA ALA A 157 -9.74 1.87 -18.08
C ALA A 157 -10.16 3.16 -18.82
N ASP A 158 -10.32 4.27 -18.11
CA ASP A 158 -10.60 5.60 -18.70
C ASP A 158 -9.35 6.28 -19.31
N GLN A 159 -8.21 5.57 -19.36
CA GLN A 159 -6.92 6.01 -19.87
C GLN A 159 -6.25 7.12 -19.06
N LYS A 160 -6.66 7.32 -17.81
CA LYS A 160 -6.00 8.25 -16.89
C LYS A 160 -5.14 7.54 -15.87
N GLU A 161 -4.07 8.21 -15.47
CA GLU A 161 -3.22 7.76 -14.36
C GLU A 161 -3.76 8.30 -13.03
N TYR A 162 -3.82 7.42 -12.06
CA TYR A 162 -4.24 7.71 -10.69
C TYR A 162 -3.14 7.30 -9.72
N CYS A 163 -3.08 8.03 -8.62
CA CYS A 163 -2.29 7.64 -7.47
C CYS A 163 -3.18 7.35 -6.29
N VAL A 164 -2.79 6.39 -5.50
CA VAL A 164 -3.48 6.01 -4.28
C VAL A 164 -2.48 5.97 -3.13
N THR A 165 -2.89 6.48 -1.98
CA THR A 165 -2.09 6.41 -0.75
C THR A 165 -2.96 5.98 0.41
N LEU A 166 -2.44 5.09 1.25
CA LEU A 166 -2.99 4.73 2.54
C LEU A 166 -1.99 5.12 3.62
N TYR A 167 -2.45 5.86 4.61
CA TYR A 167 -1.74 6.10 5.85
C TYR A 167 -2.62 5.59 6.99
N ARG A 168 -2.23 4.48 7.59
CA ARG A 168 -2.89 3.96 8.77
C ARG A 168 -2.02 4.22 9.98
N ASN A 169 -2.49 5.11 10.85
CA ASN A 169 -1.98 5.21 12.22
C ASN A 169 -2.74 4.18 13.06
N SER A 170 -2.00 3.33 13.76
CA SER A 170 -2.54 2.34 14.71
C SER A 170 -3.16 3.01 15.93
#